data_85b71f4be289f3c8fce289eae822b598
#
_entry.id   85b71f4be289f3c8fce289eae822b598
#
_cell.length_a   1.000
_cell.length_b   1.000
_cell.length_c   1.000
_cell.angle_alpha   90.00
_cell.angle_beta   90.00
_cell.angle_gamma   90.00
#
_symmetry.space_group_name_H-M   'P 1'
#
loop_
_entity.id
_entity.type
_entity.pdbx_description
1 polymer ?
#
loop_
_entity_poly.entity_id
_entity_poly.type
_entity_poly.pdbx_seq_one_letter_code
_entity_poly.pdbx_strand_id
1 'polypeptide(L)'
;MADTYIKYNDHSISSAFKDHYIVPDYQREYVWTDEQVEQLMADLLDAYNTDNKKAYFLGTIVTYDSGSQFELIDGQQRLTTFFVLLCAIKKFYVNCGEQTSVIENLIYSPTMNSEGDVINLYHLQLQYEDAGNCLELIEKGQERPN
;
A
#
# COMPACT_ATOMS: atom_id res chain seq x y z
N MET A 1 9.12 10.20 30.92
CA MET A 1 9.90 9.81 29.74
C MET A 1 9.19 8.64 29.06
N ALA A 2 8.85 8.81 27.80
CA ALA A 2 8.34 7.68 27.03
C ALA A 2 9.49 6.70 26.79
N ASP A 3 9.31 5.45 27.16
CA ASP A 3 10.27 4.41 26.84
C ASP A 3 10.30 4.23 25.33
N THR A 4 11.38 4.69 24.70
CA THR A 4 11.59 4.49 23.27
C THR A 4 12.11 3.08 23.05
N TYR A 5 11.24 2.16 22.73
CA TYR A 5 11.65 0.81 22.36
C TYR A 5 11.03 0.42 21.02
N ILE A 6 11.77 -0.38 20.28
CA ILE A 6 11.31 -0.90 19.00
C ILE A 6 10.38 -2.08 19.25
N LYS A 7 9.18 -2.00 18.69
CA LYS A 7 8.22 -3.10 18.68
C LYS A 7 8.36 -3.90 17.39
N TYR A 8 8.30 -5.19 17.50
CA TYR A 8 8.30 -6.11 16.35
C TYR A 8 6.95 -6.78 16.25
N ASN A 9 6.35 -6.71 15.07
CA ASN A 9 5.08 -7.36 14.77
C ASN A 9 5.17 -8.06 13.42
N ASP A 10 4.54 -9.23 13.32
CA ASP A 10 4.38 -9.93 12.05
C ASP A 10 3.01 -9.58 11.47
N HIS A 11 2.99 -9.26 10.17
CA HIS A 11 1.78 -8.94 9.44
C HIS A 11 1.69 -9.72 8.14
N SER A 12 0.49 -10.15 7.79
CA SER A 12 0.15 -10.49 6.42
C SER A 12 -0.09 -9.19 5.63
N ILE A 13 -0.15 -9.27 4.30
CA ILE A 13 -0.54 -8.11 3.46
C ILE A 13 -1.92 -7.60 3.90
N SER A 14 -2.88 -8.48 4.14
CA SER A 14 -4.22 -8.07 4.54
C SER A 14 -4.27 -7.41 5.91
N SER A 15 -3.44 -7.83 6.87
CA SER A 15 -3.38 -7.17 8.17
C SER A 15 -2.61 -5.85 8.14
N ALA A 16 -1.54 -5.78 7.35
CA ALA A 16 -0.75 -4.55 7.21
C ALA A 16 -1.58 -3.43 6.58
N PHE A 17 -2.32 -3.71 5.52
CA PHE A 17 -3.12 -2.70 4.80
C PHE A 17 -4.46 -2.35 5.47
N LYS A 18 -4.70 -2.80 6.69
CA LYS A 18 -5.77 -2.24 7.53
C LYS A 18 -5.38 -0.92 8.19
N ASP A 19 -4.08 -0.66 8.30
CA ASP A 19 -3.54 0.57 8.84
C ASP A 19 -3.36 1.64 7.75
N HIS A 20 -3.18 2.88 8.18
CA HIS A 20 -2.94 4.02 7.30
C HIS A 20 -1.47 4.40 7.35
N TYR A 21 -0.85 4.51 6.18
CA TYR A 21 0.57 4.84 6.04
C TYR A 21 0.75 6.10 5.24
N ILE A 22 1.75 6.89 5.63
CA ILE A 22 2.24 8.00 4.82
C ILE A 22 3.71 7.77 4.48
N VAL A 23 4.09 8.12 3.26
CA VAL A 23 5.49 8.26 2.85
C VAL A 23 5.83 9.73 2.95
N PRO A 24 6.59 10.16 3.97
CA PRO A 24 6.88 11.59 4.18
C PRO A 24 7.66 12.20 3.00
N ASP A 25 7.62 13.52 2.91
CA ASP A 25 8.26 14.28 1.84
C ASP A 25 9.79 14.18 1.82
N TYR A 26 10.40 13.85 2.96
CA TYR A 26 11.85 13.64 3.05
C TYR A 26 12.30 12.23 2.60
N GLN A 27 11.37 11.32 2.33
CA GLN A 27 11.69 9.99 1.84
C GLN A 27 11.92 10.01 0.32
N ARG A 28 12.70 9.02 -0.17
CA ARG A 28 12.98 8.89 -1.59
C ARG A 28 11.71 8.55 -2.37
N GLU A 29 11.54 9.18 -3.52
CA GLU A 29 10.47 8.88 -4.46
C GLU A 29 10.50 7.41 -4.91
N TYR A 30 9.40 6.96 -5.49
CA TYR A 30 9.30 5.62 -6.04
C TYR A 30 10.27 5.48 -7.23
N VAL A 31 11.25 4.58 -7.07
CA VAL A 31 12.32 4.39 -8.08
C VAL A 31 12.42 2.96 -8.59
N TRP A 32 11.55 2.06 -8.14
CA TRP A 32 11.53 0.71 -8.68
C TRP A 32 11.17 0.74 -10.17
N THR A 33 11.91 -0.05 -10.94
CA THR A 33 11.70 -0.24 -12.37
C THR A 33 10.94 -1.55 -12.61
N ASP A 34 10.65 -1.80 -13.88
CA ASP A 34 9.99 -3.05 -14.29
C ASP A 34 10.75 -4.28 -13.79
N GLU A 35 12.08 -4.22 -13.75
CA GLU A 35 12.90 -5.34 -13.30
C GLU A 35 12.62 -5.75 -11.84
N GLN A 36 12.55 -4.77 -10.92
CA GLN A 36 12.26 -5.07 -9.52
C GLN A 36 10.82 -5.58 -9.35
N VAL A 37 9.87 -5.02 -10.06
CA VAL A 37 8.46 -5.44 -10.00
C VAL A 37 8.32 -6.86 -10.57
N GLU A 38 8.91 -7.15 -11.72
CA GLU A 38 8.89 -8.48 -12.33
C GLU A 38 9.53 -9.52 -11.41
N GLN A 39 10.66 -9.17 -10.78
CA GLN A 39 11.32 -10.07 -9.83
C GLN A 39 10.43 -10.37 -8.63
N LEU A 40 9.78 -9.36 -8.06
CA LEU A 40 8.84 -9.55 -6.96
C LEU A 40 7.69 -10.46 -7.36
N MET A 41 7.08 -10.24 -8.52
CA MET A 41 5.98 -11.07 -9.02
C MET A 41 6.42 -12.52 -9.27
N ALA A 42 7.60 -12.70 -9.85
CA ALA A 42 8.17 -14.03 -10.08
C ALA A 42 8.40 -14.78 -8.76
N ASP A 43 8.95 -14.10 -7.76
CA ASP A 43 9.22 -14.67 -6.44
C ASP A 43 7.92 -15.09 -5.74
N LEU A 44 6.87 -14.25 -5.82
CA LEU A 44 5.56 -14.55 -5.25
C LEU A 44 4.91 -15.77 -5.91
N LEU A 45 4.94 -15.82 -7.24
CA LEU A 45 4.39 -16.95 -8.00
C LEU A 45 5.14 -18.24 -7.72
N ASP A 46 6.47 -18.19 -7.66
CA ASP A 46 7.30 -19.34 -7.35
C ASP A 46 7.01 -19.87 -5.93
N ALA A 47 6.93 -18.98 -4.95
CA ALA A 47 6.59 -19.34 -3.58
C ALA A 47 5.19 -19.97 -3.50
N TYR A 48 4.21 -19.43 -4.18
CA TYR A 48 2.85 -19.96 -4.21
C TYR A 48 2.80 -21.34 -4.89
N ASN A 49 3.48 -21.51 -6.01
CA ASN A 49 3.50 -22.76 -6.76
C ASN A 49 4.28 -23.87 -6.06
N THR A 50 5.29 -23.50 -5.26
CA THR A 50 6.10 -24.48 -4.49
C THR A 50 5.31 -24.99 -3.30
N ASP A 51 4.72 -24.11 -2.48
CA ASP A 51 3.89 -24.50 -1.34
C ASP A 51 2.99 -23.32 -0.94
N ASN A 52 1.74 -23.32 -1.40
CA ASN A 52 0.78 -22.26 -1.14
C ASN A 52 0.27 -22.20 0.31
N LYS A 53 0.62 -23.16 1.14
CA LYS A 53 0.27 -23.19 2.56
C LYS A 53 1.36 -22.60 3.44
N LYS A 54 2.56 -22.44 2.89
CA LYS A 54 3.71 -21.93 3.62
C LYS A 54 3.79 -20.41 3.49
N ALA A 55 4.01 -19.72 4.62
CA ALA A 55 4.23 -18.30 4.59
C ALA A 55 5.52 -17.94 3.82
N TYR A 56 5.43 -16.92 2.98
CA TYR A 56 6.57 -16.36 2.27
C TYR A 56 6.93 -15.01 2.86
N PHE A 57 8.19 -14.84 3.25
CA PHE A 57 8.67 -13.60 3.85
C PHE A 57 8.87 -12.52 2.77
N LEU A 58 8.07 -11.46 2.85
CA LEU A 58 8.09 -10.36 1.88
C LEU A 58 9.10 -9.26 2.20
N GLY A 59 9.68 -9.28 3.38
CA GLY A 59 10.61 -8.27 3.86
C GLY A 59 10.06 -7.50 5.06
N THR A 60 10.79 -6.48 5.46
CA THR A 60 10.42 -5.64 6.61
C THR A 60 10.07 -4.23 6.17
N ILE A 61 9.19 -3.61 6.93
CA ILE A 61 8.98 -2.16 6.89
C ILE A 61 9.31 -1.60 8.27
N VAL A 62 9.80 -0.38 8.31
CA VAL A 62 10.02 0.37 9.55
C VAL A 62 9.09 1.56 9.55
N THR A 63 8.31 1.70 10.61
CA THR A 63 7.31 2.76 10.74
C THR A 63 7.50 3.51 12.04
N TYR A 64 7.05 4.75 12.04
CA TYR A 64 6.88 5.58 13.22
C TYR A 64 5.39 5.84 13.43
N ASP A 65 4.89 5.51 14.62
CA ASP A 65 3.49 5.74 14.97
C ASP A 65 3.30 7.21 15.35
N SER A 66 2.57 7.95 14.51
CA SER A 66 2.25 9.37 14.75
C SER A 66 0.88 9.56 15.42
N GLY A 67 0.23 8.49 15.87
CA GLY A 67 -1.05 8.49 16.56
C GLY A 67 -2.21 8.05 15.68
N SER A 68 -2.49 8.75 14.60
CA SER A 68 -3.59 8.43 13.68
C SER A 68 -3.14 7.59 12.48
N GLN A 69 -1.85 7.55 12.21
CA GLN A 69 -1.27 6.86 11.04
C GLN A 69 0.18 6.52 11.29
N PHE A 70 0.75 5.71 10.41
CA PHE A 70 2.15 5.32 10.46
C PHE A 70 2.95 6.05 9.39
N GLU A 71 4.05 6.69 9.80
CA GLU A 71 5.03 7.23 8.86
C GLU A 71 6.01 6.12 8.46
N LEU A 72 6.19 5.90 7.17
CA LEU A 72 7.16 4.94 6.66
C LEU A 72 8.57 5.51 6.75
N ILE A 73 9.42 4.84 7.51
CA ILE A 73 10.84 5.16 7.63
C ILE A 73 11.66 4.34 6.63
N ASP A 74 11.27 3.08 6.42
CA ASP A 74 11.92 2.19 5.45
C ASP A 74 10.90 1.19 4.89
N GLY A 75 11.18 0.71 3.68
CA GLY A 75 10.32 -0.25 2.97
C GLY A 75 9.27 0.40 2.07
N GLN A 76 9.36 1.70 1.82
CA GLN A 76 8.38 2.46 1.04
C GLN A 76 8.24 1.97 -0.40
N GLN A 77 9.33 1.53 -1.05
CA GLN A 77 9.27 1.02 -2.42
C GLN A 77 8.39 -0.23 -2.51
N ARG A 78 8.63 -1.17 -1.60
CA ARG A 78 7.90 -2.42 -1.55
C ARG A 78 6.43 -2.22 -1.19
N LEU A 79 6.16 -1.43 -0.15
CA LEU A 79 4.79 -1.18 0.29
C LEU A 79 3.98 -0.45 -0.80
N THR A 80 4.57 0.52 -1.48
CA THR A 80 3.95 1.21 -2.60
C THR A 80 3.64 0.24 -3.74
N THR A 81 4.56 -0.67 -4.06
CA THR A 81 4.36 -1.69 -5.09
C THR A 81 3.19 -2.61 -4.73
N PHE A 82 3.08 -3.06 -3.48
CA PHE A 82 1.95 -3.87 -3.04
C PHE A 82 0.63 -3.11 -3.11
N PHE A 83 0.63 -1.83 -2.75
CA PHE A 83 -0.58 -1.00 -2.87
C PHE A 83 -1.05 -0.92 -4.33
N VAL A 84 -0.15 -0.65 -5.25
CA VAL A 84 -0.46 -0.60 -6.70
C VAL A 84 -0.93 -1.97 -7.20
N LEU A 85 -0.33 -3.05 -6.70
CA LEU A 85 -0.76 -4.41 -7.03
C LEU A 85 -2.20 -4.67 -6.58
N LEU A 86 -2.58 -4.24 -5.37
CA LEU A 86 -3.96 -4.35 -4.90
C LEU A 86 -4.92 -3.59 -5.81
N CYS A 87 -4.54 -2.40 -6.28
CA CYS A 87 -5.33 -1.63 -7.24
C CYS A 87 -5.50 -2.38 -8.57
N ALA A 88 -4.44 -3.01 -9.05
CA ALA A 88 -4.47 -3.81 -10.28
C ALA A 88 -5.37 -5.05 -10.14
N ILE A 89 -5.30 -5.72 -9.00
CA ILE A 89 -6.16 -6.88 -8.70
C ILE A 89 -7.63 -6.44 -8.65
N LYS A 90 -7.92 -5.33 -7.98
CA LYS A 90 -9.28 -4.75 -7.96
C LYS A 90 -9.81 -4.53 -9.37
N LYS A 91 -9.01 -3.88 -10.21
CA LYS A 91 -9.39 -3.61 -11.61
C LYS A 91 -9.68 -4.90 -12.38
N PHE A 92 -8.86 -5.91 -12.18
CA PHE A 92 -9.06 -7.22 -12.77
C PHE A 92 -10.40 -7.84 -12.35
N TYR A 93 -10.72 -7.83 -11.06
CA TYR A 93 -11.99 -8.35 -10.55
C TYR A 93 -13.19 -7.56 -11.08
N VAL A 94 -13.12 -6.25 -11.15
CA VAL A 94 -14.17 -5.40 -11.75
C VAL A 94 -14.42 -5.83 -13.19
N ASN A 95 -13.37 -6.03 -13.98
CA ASN A 95 -13.48 -6.44 -15.38
C ASN A 95 -14.06 -7.85 -15.54
N CYS A 96 -13.90 -8.72 -14.54
CA CYS A 96 -14.48 -10.06 -14.51
C CYS A 96 -15.90 -10.10 -13.93
N GLY A 97 -16.44 -8.97 -13.47
CA GLY A 97 -17.75 -8.91 -12.82
C GLY A 97 -17.78 -9.46 -11.40
N GLU A 98 -16.63 -9.62 -10.77
CA GLU A 98 -16.50 -10.15 -9.42
C GLU A 98 -16.61 -9.05 -8.35
N GLN A 99 -16.91 -9.45 -7.11
CA GLN A 99 -17.00 -8.52 -6.00
C GLN A 99 -15.61 -8.07 -5.55
N THR A 100 -15.50 -6.80 -5.22
CA THR A 100 -14.22 -6.14 -4.87
C THR A 100 -14.15 -5.61 -3.44
N SER A 101 -15.19 -5.79 -2.64
CA SER A 101 -15.29 -5.19 -1.30
C SER A 101 -14.13 -5.55 -0.38
N VAL A 102 -13.64 -6.79 -0.42
CA VAL A 102 -12.52 -7.24 0.41
C VAL A 102 -11.23 -6.50 0.04
N ILE A 103 -10.97 -6.35 -1.26
CA ILE A 103 -9.78 -5.64 -1.76
C ILE A 103 -9.91 -4.14 -1.53
N GLU A 104 -11.07 -3.56 -1.76
CA GLU A 104 -11.32 -2.13 -1.50
C GLU A 104 -11.03 -1.75 -0.06
N ASN A 105 -11.40 -2.61 0.90
CA ASN A 105 -11.14 -2.39 2.32
C ASN A 105 -9.64 -2.36 2.67
N LEU A 106 -8.78 -2.86 1.79
CA LEU A 106 -7.32 -2.78 1.94
C LEU A 106 -6.75 -1.52 1.28
N ILE A 107 -7.44 -0.95 0.32
CA ILE A 107 -6.98 0.21 -0.45
C ILE A 107 -7.39 1.51 0.24
N TYR A 108 -8.64 1.61 0.69
CA TYR A 108 -9.18 2.81 1.33
C TYR A 108 -10.25 2.48 2.36
N SER A 109 -10.51 3.46 3.22
CA SER A 109 -11.60 3.43 4.19
C SER A 109 -12.46 4.68 4.05
N PRO A 110 -13.80 4.58 4.23
CA PRO A 110 -14.64 5.76 4.24
C PRO A 110 -14.33 6.63 5.45
N THR A 111 -14.26 7.93 5.22
CA THR A 111 -14.09 8.92 6.28
C THR A 111 -14.92 10.17 5.92
N MET A 112 -15.13 11.03 6.90
CA MET A 112 -15.86 12.27 6.70
C MET A 112 -14.86 13.42 6.61
N ASN A 113 -14.98 14.24 5.57
CA ASN A 113 -14.15 15.43 5.43
C ASN A 113 -14.68 16.59 6.31
N SER A 114 -13.99 17.73 6.28
CA SER A 114 -14.36 18.92 7.05
C SER A 114 -15.72 19.53 6.64
N GLU A 115 -16.21 19.21 5.45
CA GLU A 115 -17.47 19.69 4.90
C GLU A 115 -18.64 18.74 5.20
N GLY A 116 -18.36 17.60 5.84
CA GLY A 116 -19.36 16.61 6.20
C GLY A 116 -19.63 15.57 5.11
N ASP A 117 -18.87 15.58 4.02
CA ASP A 117 -19.00 14.60 2.95
C ASP A 117 -18.22 13.33 3.25
N VAL A 118 -18.76 12.18 2.87
CA VAL A 118 -18.05 10.91 2.95
C VAL A 118 -17.07 10.80 1.79
N ILE A 119 -15.79 10.65 2.12
CA ILE A 119 -14.72 10.46 1.14
C ILE A 119 -13.96 9.16 1.45
N ASN A 120 -13.20 8.67 0.49
CA ASN A 120 -12.31 7.53 0.67
C ASN A 120 -10.92 8.01 1.12
N LEU A 121 -10.49 7.56 2.30
CA LEU A 121 -9.14 7.81 2.78
C LEU A 121 -8.26 6.63 2.38
N TYR A 122 -7.31 6.87 1.50
CA TYR A 122 -6.39 5.83 1.02
C TYR A 122 -5.43 5.39 2.11
N HIS A 123 -5.18 4.09 2.19
CA HIS A 123 -4.33 3.50 3.22
C HIS A 123 -2.83 3.77 2.99
N LEU A 124 -2.45 4.26 1.83
CA LEU A 124 -1.11 4.74 1.54
C LEU A 124 -1.20 6.11 0.88
N GLN A 125 -0.47 7.08 1.42
CA GLN A 125 -0.38 8.44 0.90
C GLN A 125 1.07 8.83 0.70
N LEU A 126 1.38 9.37 -0.47
CA LEU A 126 2.72 9.84 -0.82
C LEU A 126 2.75 11.36 -0.63
N GLN A 127 3.65 11.85 0.23
CA GLN A 127 3.73 13.27 0.58
C GLN A 127 4.87 14.02 -0.09
N TYR A 128 5.70 13.34 -0.92
CA TYR A 128 6.74 14.05 -1.64
C TYR A 128 6.15 14.95 -2.74
N GLU A 129 6.90 15.99 -3.12
CA GLU A 129 6.44 17.17 -3.84
C GLU A 129 5.66 16.86 -5.13
N ASP A 130 6.14 15.93 -5.93
CA ASP A 130 5.54 15.61 -7.23
C ASP A 130 4.53 14.46 -7.18
N ALA A 131 4.24 13.92 -6.01
CA ALA A 131 3.31 12.78 -5.90
C ALA A 131 1.86 13.19 -6.16
N GLY A 132 1.42 14.33 -5.62
CA GLY A 132 0.04 14.77 -5.73
C GLY A 132 -0.94 13.67 -5.32
N ASN A 133 -1.90 13.38 -6.18
CA ASN A 133 -2.88 12.32 -6.00
C ASN A 133 -2.58 11.08 -6.88
N CYS A 134 -1.33 10.80 -7.12
CA CYS A 134 -0.87 9.74 -8.03
C CYS A 134 -1.52 8.39 -7.74
N LEU A 135 -1.54 7.94 -6.48
CA LEU A 135 -2.11 6.65 -6.11
C LEU A 135 -3.63 6.60 -6.31
N GLU A 136 -4.32 7.70 -6.06
CA GLU A 136 -5.75 7.84 -6.33
C GLU A 136 -6.04 7.71 -7.83
N LEU A 137 -5.25 8.38 -8.67
CA LEU A 137 -5.38 8.27 -10.12
C LEU A 137 -5.14 6.85 -10.61
N ILE A 138 -4.13 6.16 -10.08
CA ILE A 138 -3.84 4.77 -10.41
C ILE A 138 -5.03 3.87 -10.02
N GLU A 139 -5.56 4.03 -8.82
CA GLU A 139 -6.70 3.25 -8.36
C GLU A 139 -7.93 3.44 -9.26
N LYS A 140 -8.19 4.68 -9.68
CA LYS A 140 -9.30 5.01 -10.58
C LYS A 140 -9.04 4.69 -12.05
N GLY A 141 -7.81 4.27 -12.40
CA GLY A 141 -7.41 4.02 -13.79
C GLY A 141 -7.38 5.29 -14.64
N GLN A 142 -7.09 6.44 -14.04
CA GLN A 142 -7.03 7.74 -14.69
C GLN A 142 -5.58 8.14 -14.97
N GLU A 143 -5.38 8.85 -16.08
CA GLU A 143 -4.07 9.43 -16.38
C GLU A 143 -3.87 10.75 -15.62
N ARG A 144 -2.61 11.04 -15.31
CA ARG A 144 -2.25 12.31 -14.68
C ARG A 144 -2.51 13.45 -15.69
N PRO A 145 -3.21 14.51 -15.29
CA PRO A 145 -3.37 15.68 -16.16
C PRO A 145 -2.00 16.27 -16.48
N ASN A 146 -1.79 16.59 -17.75
CA ASN A 146 -0.57 17.27 -18.20
C ASN A 146 -0.51 18.70 -17.68
#